data_c67d038e01904b82c5b64bf1868aaef3
#
_entry.id   c67d038e01904b82c5b64bf1868aaef3
#
_cell.length_a   1.000
_cell.length_b   1.000
_cell.length_c   1.000
_cell.angle_alpha   90.00
_cell.angle_beta   90.00
_cell.angle_gamma   90.00
#
_symmetry.space_group_name_H-M   'P 1'
#
loop_
_entity.id
_entity.type
_entity.pdbx_description
1 polymer ?
#
loop_
_entity_poly.entity_id
_entity_poly.type
_entity_poly.pdbx_seq_one_letter_code
_entity_poly.pdbx_strand_id
1 'polypeptide(L)'
;MSAQKTVDKQNLNPKEQSLVKISSSTAIGNLENLKLDLNKGLDEGLSINEIKEALTQLYAYCGFPRSLNAINTFKTVLDERKSKGIKDNDGKKIVVENKVADKYEQGRKTLETLTKMPQSKPAPGLGEFAPRIDAFLKEHLFADIFVSDVLTFQQRELVTISALASISGVESQLQSHINIGKNTGITDDQLVELADLIQESVSKTQANTVRKIIGKPLVPIIENDMMVRISEIEIVPEFLEEYKSILKEEASASVKLEKGVIAIFPMYEQKNPTQIRIIEIYADKDSYQFHLQTPHFQHYKTSTLKMVKSLNLIDMESLDKETMSLIFQKIK
;
A
#
# COMPACT_ATOMS: atom_id res chain seq x y z
N MET A 1 -27.85 36.63 -7.82
CA MET A 1 -27.77 35.19 -7.51
C MET A 1 -26.71 34.60 -8.41
N SER A 2 -25.51 34.41 -7.88
CA SER A 2 -24.38 33.79 -8.60
C SER A 2 -24.54 32.27 -8.52
N ALA A 3 -24.78 31.62 -9.65
CA ALA A 3 -24.79 30.19 -9.74
C ALA A 3 -23.35 29.68 -9.52
N GLN A 4 -23.13 29.11 -8.37
CA GLN A 4 -21.89 28.34 -8.06
C GLN A 4 -21.88 27.17 -9.03
N LYS A 5 -21.00 27.20 -10.07
CA LYS A 5 -20.70 26.03 -10.89
C LYS A 5 -20.09 24.98 -9.94
N THR A 6 -20.84 23.95 -9.64
CA THR A 6 -20.29 22.69 -9.11
C THR A 6 -19.30 22.18 -10.15
N VAL A 7 -18.01 22.29 -9.87
CA VAL A 7 -16.98 21.62 -10.64
C VAL A 7 -17.19 20.13 -10.33
N ASP A 8 -17.65 19.35 -11.32
CA ASP A 8 -17.72 17.90 -11.20
C ASP A 8 -16.31 17.40 -10.83
N LYS A 9 -16.18 16.76 -9.67
CA LYS A 9 -14.94 16.10 -9.28
C LYS A 9 -14.61 15.05 -10.32
N GLN A 10 -13.49 15.20 -11.01
CA GLN A 10 -12.98 14.19 -11.91
C GLN A 10 -12.26 13.12 -11.09
N ASN A 11 -12.99 12.11 -10.65
CA ASN A 11 -12.45 10.96 -9.91
C ASN A 11 -11.78 9.96 -10.86
N LEU A 12 -10.95 9.07 -10.29
CA LEU A 12 -10.43 7.90 -11.00
C LEU A 12 -11.59 6.98 -11.37
N ASN A 13 -11.61 6.49 -12.61
CA ASN A 13 -12.57 5.46 -12.98
C ASN A 13 -12.20 4.09 -12.34
N PRO A 14 -13.13 3.10 -12.32
CA PRO A 14 -12.88 1.80 -11.66
C PRO A 14 -11.63 1.07 -12.14
N LYS A 15 -11.27 1.15 -13.42
CA LYS A 15 -10.04 0.58 -13.96
C LYS A 15 -8.78 1.28 -13.42
N GLU A 16 -8.81 2.60 -13.35
CA GLU A 16 -7.71 3.42 -12.82
C GLU A 16 -7.50 3.15 -11.32
N GLN A 17 -8.58 3.07 -10.53
CA GLN A 17 -8.53 2.68 -9.12
C GLN A 17 -7.91 1.28 -8.95
N SER A 18 -8.26 0.34 -9.82
CA SER A 18 -7.68 -1.01 -9.81
C SER A 18 -6.20 -1.00 -10.18
N LEU A 19 -5.77 -0.20 -11.17
CA LEU A 19 -4.35 -0.02 -11.48
C LEU A 19 -3.55 0.53 -10.29
N VAL A 20 -4.12 1.49 -9.54
CA VAL A 20 -3.51 2.02 -8.30
C VAL A 20 -3.31 0.90 -7.28
N LYS A 21 -4.35 0.12 -6.97
CA LYS A 21 -4.29 -0.95 -5.97
C LYS A 21 -3.35 -2.09 -6.39
N ILE A 22 -3.41 -2.56 -7.65
CA ILE A 22 -2.49 -3.57 -8.19
C ILE A 22 -1.03 -3.11 -8.09
N SER A 23 -0.75 -1.85 -8.46
CA SER A 23 0.60 -1.30 -8.43
C SER A 23 1.13 -1.18 -7.00
N SER A 24 0.30 -0.72 -6.06
CA SER A 24 0.63 -0.59 -4.64
C SER A 24 0.91 -1.93 -4.00
N SER A 25 0.01 -2.91 -4.16
CA SER A 25 0.18 -4.27 -3.63
C SER A 25 1.42 -4.95 -4.20
N THR A 26 1.72 -4.73 -5.49
CA THR A 26 2.96 -5.21 -6.13
C THR A 26 4.19 -4.55 -5.49
N ALA A 27 4.18 -3.22 -5.34
CA ALA A 27 5.33 -2.46 -4.85
C ALA A 27 5.71 -2.79 -3.41
N ILE A 28 4.74 -3.13 -2.54
CA ILE A 28 5.02 -3.57 -1.17
C ILE A 28 5.21 -5.09 -1.05
N GLY A 29 4.90 -5.86 -2.11
CA GLY A 29 5.02 -7.33 -2.12
C GLY A 29 3.90 -8.05 -1.35
N ASN A 30 2.75 -7.42 -1.18
CA ASN A 30 1.57 -8.03 -0.56
C ASN A 30 0.80 -8.87 -1.59
N LEU A 31 1.20 -10.13 -1.75
CA LEU A 31 0.64 -11.03 -2.77
C LEU A 31 -0.79 -11.46 -2.49
N GLU A 32 -1.22 -11.49 -1.24
CA GLU A 32 -2.59 -11.81 -0.85
C GLU A 32 -3.55 -10.71 -1.31
N ASN A 33 -3.27 -9.46 -0.96
CA ASN A 33 -4.06 -8.33 -1.45
C ASN A 33 -3.97 -8.19 -2.97
N LEU A 34 -2.79 -8.39 -3.56
CA LEU A 34 -2.60 -8.36 -5.00
C LEU A 34 -3.53 -9.34 -5.72
N LYS A 35 -3.72 -10.56 -5.19
CA LYS A 35 -4.65 -11.55 -5.76
C LYS A 35 -6.08 -11.03 -5.80
N LEU A 36 -6.52 -10.33 -4.74
CA LEU A 36 -7.84 -9.71 -4.66
C LEU A 36 -7.96 -8.55 -5.65
N ASP A 37 -6.95 -7.66 -5.69
CA ASP A 37 -6.92 -6.49 -6.57
C ASP A 37 -6.90 -6.89 -8.05
N LEU A 38 -6.19 -7.97 -8.41
CA LEU A 38 -6.16 -8.50 -9.78
C LEU A 38 -7.53 -9.03 -10.23
N ASN A 39 -8.21 -9.80 -9.36
CA ASN A 39 -9.57 -10.27 -9.66
C ASN A 39 -10.51 -9.09 -9.84
N LYS A 40 -10.49 -8.13 -8.92
CA LYS A 40 -11.32 -6.93 -9.01
C LYS A 40 -11.02 -6.13 -10.29
N GLY A 41 -9.74 -5.93 -10.62
CA GLY A 41 -9.34 -5.22 -11.83
C GLY A 41 -9.89 -5.85 -13.13
N LEU A 42 -9.86 -7.18 -13.22
CA LEU A 42 -10.47 -7.89 -14.33
C LEU A 42 -11.99 -7.72 -14.37
N ASP A 43 -12.66 -7.78 -13.20
CA ASP A 43 -14.11 -7.58 -13.09
C ASP A 43 -14.54 -6.15 -13.46
N GLU A 44 -13.69 -5.15 -13.13
CA GLU A 44 -13.88 -3.75 -13.52
C GLU A 44 -13.49 -3.47 -14.99
N GLY A 45 -13.06 -4.51 -15.70
CA GLY A 45 -12.83 -4.50 -17.16
C GLY A 45 -11.41 -4.12 -17.57
N LEU A 46 -10.40 -4.18 -16.70
CA LEU A 46 -9.01 -4.22 -17.13
C LEU A 46 -8.78 -5.46 -18.00
N SER A 47 -8.09 -5.28 -19.11
CA SER A 47 -7.68 -6.42 -19.93
C SER A 47 -6.45 -7.12 -19.37
N ILE A 48 -6.27 -8.38 -19.76
CA ILE A 48 -5.10 -9.17 -19.40
C ILE A 48 -3.80 -8.43 -19.78
N ASN A 49 -3.76 -7.81 -20.96
CA ASN A 49 -2.57 -7.14 -21.45
C ASN A 49 -2.33 -5.78 -20.76
N GLU A 50 -3.36 -5.04 -20.35
CA GLU A 50 -3.18 -3.83 -19.51
C GLU A 50 -2.50 -4.19 -18.18
N ILE A 51 -2.95 -5.26 -17.52
CA ILE A 51 -2.34 -5.72 -16.26
C ILE A 51 -0.90 -6.21 -16.50
N LYS A 52 -0.65 -7.01 -17.55
CA LYS A 52 0.72 -7.45 -17.89
C LYS A 52 1.67 -6.28 -18.11
N GLU A 53 1.24 -5.25 -18.84
CA GLU A 53 2.04 -4.04 -19.10
C GLU A 53 2.34 -3.28 -17.80
N ALA A 54 1.34 -3.11 -16.92
CA ALA A 54 1.53 -2.49 -15.62
C ALA A 54 2.57 -3.26 -14.77
N LEU A 55 2.40 -4.58 -14.63
CA LEU A 55 3.31 -5.41 -13.85
C LEU A 55 4.72 -5.47 -14.46
N THR A 56 4.83 -5.44 -15.79
CA THR A 56 6.11 -5.36 -16.49
C THR A 56 6.79 -4.03 -16.21
N GLN A 57 6.10 -2.89 -16.34
CA GLN A 57 6.65 -1.57 -16.05
C GLN A 57 7.18 -1.46 -14.62
N LEU A 58 6.50 -2.08 -13.66
CA LEU A 58 6.84 -2.01 -12.23
C LEU A 58 8.22 -2.58 -11.88
N TYR A 59 8.81 -3.45 -12.73
CA TYR A 59 10.17 -3.92 -12.44
C TYR A 59 11.18 -2.78 -12.36
N ALA A 60 10.98 -1.70 -13.15
CA ALA A 60 11.86 -0.54 -13.16
C ALA A 60 11.78 0.31 -11.88
N TYR A 61 10.71 0.19 -11.12
CA TYR A 61 10.44 0.99 -9.90
C TYR A 61 10.56 0.20 -8.60
N CYS A 62 10.17 -1.06 -8.58
CA CYS A 62 10.23 -1.89 -7.38
C CYS A 62 11.06 -3.18 -7.53
N GLY A 63 11.78 -3.31 -8.65
CA GLY A 63 12.72 -4.39 -8.94
C GLY A 63 12.07 -5.66 -9.51
N PHE A 64 12.88 -6.45 -10.21
CA PHE A 64 12.48 -7.73 -10.80
C PHE A 64 11.78 -8.68 -9.81
N PRO A 65 12.27 -8.87 -8.57
CA PRO A 65 11.66 -9.85 -7.68
C PRO A 65 10.17 -9.59 -7.43
N ARG A 66 9.79 -8.35 -7.17
CA ARG A 66 8.38 -7.97 -6.92
C ARG A 66 7.53 -8.09 -8.18
N SER A 67 8.04 -7.61 -9.32
CA SER A 67 7.35 -7.72 -10.61
C SER A 67 7.15 -9.20 -11.00
N LEU A 68 8.16 -10.06 -10.89
CA LEU A 68 8.06 -11.48 -11.21
C LEU A 68 7.07 -12.22 -10.30
N ASN A 69 7.09 -11.94 -9.00
CA ASN A 69 6.12 -12.49 -8.07
C ASN A 69 4.69 -12.07 -8.43
N ALA A 70 4.49 -10.80 -8.77
CA ALA A 70 3.19 -10.27 -9.18
C ALA A 70 2.69 -10.91 -10.49
N ILE A 71 3.56 -11.09 -11.48
CA ILE A 71 3.25 -11.77 -12.74
C ILE A 71 2.86 -13.23 -12.49
N ASN A 72 3.57 -13.93 -11.61
CA ASN A 72 3.23 -15.31 -11.23
C ASN A 72 1.88 -15.38 -10.50
N THR A 73 1.61 -14.45 -9.59
CA THR A 73 0.29 -14.32 -8.93
C THR A 73 -0.81 -14.07 -9.96
N PHE A 74 -0.57 -13.18 -10.93
CA PHE A 74 -1.53 -12.90 -11.99
C PHE A 74 -1.82 -14.11 -12.86
N LYS A 75 -0.79 -14.89 -13.22
CA LYS A 75 -0.96 -16.15 -13.94
C LYS A 75 -1.87 -17.11 -13.16
N THR A 76 -1.66 -17.27 -11.86
CA THR A 76 -2.49 -18.10 -11.00
C THR A 76 -3.94 -17.61 -10.99
N VAL A 77 -4.18 -16.31 -10.89
CA VAL A 77 -5.52 -15.71 -10.95
C VAL A 77 -6.22 -16.07 -12.27
N LEU A 78 -5.53 -15.92 -13.40
CA LEU A 78 -6.10 -16.26 -14.70
C LEU A 78 -6.44 -17.75 -14.84
N ASP A 79 -5.59 -18.64 -14.33
CA ASP A 79 -5.82 -20.09 -14.34
C ASP A 79 -7.04 -20.46 -13.47
N GLU A 80 -7.17 -19.84 -12.28
CA GLU A 80 -8.33 -20.03 -11.39
C GLU A 80 -9.63 -19.50 -12.02
N ARG A 81 -9.61 -18.34 -12.65
CA ARG A 81 -10.78 -17.74 -13.33
C ARG A 81 -11.20 -18.61 -14.52
N LYS A 82 -10.24 -19.05 -15.32
CA LYS A 82 -10.49 -19.97 -16.43
C LYS A 82 -11.10 -21.30 -15.97
N SER A 83 -10.65 -21.87 -14.86
CA SER A 83 -11.20 -23.10 -14.29
C SER A 83 -12.66 -22.95 -13.85
N LYS A 84 -13.08 -21.73 -13.52
CA LYS A 84 -14.46 -21.35 -13.19
C LYS A 84 -15.30 -20.99 -14.43
N GLY A 85 -14.74 -21.14 -15.64
CA GLY A 85 -15.41 -20.80 -16.89
C GLY A 85 -15.48 -19.30 -17.21
N ILE A 86 -14.74 -18.44 -16.46
CA ILE A 86 -14.68 -17.01 -16.72
C ILE A 86 -13.74 -16.78 -17.90
N LYS A 87 -14.19 -15.93 -18.84
CA LYS A 87 -13.43 -15.54 -20.02
C LYS A 87 -13.05 -14.06 -19.92
N ASP A 88 -11.82 -13.80 -19.57
CA ASP A 88 -11.28 -12.44 -19.48
C ASP A 88 -10.87 -11.89 -20.85
N ASN A 89 -10.89 -10.56 -21.00
CA ASN A 89 -10.54 -9.89 -22.25
C ASN A 89 -9.02 -9.76 -22.37
N ASP A 90 -8.43 -10.22 -23.47
CA ASP A 90 -6.99 -10.08 -23.72
C ASP A 90 -6.57 -8.60 -23.91
N GLY A 91 -7.44 -7.78 -24.49
CA GLY A 91 -7.13 -6.37 -24.79
C GLY A 91 -6.21 -6.19 -25.99
N LYS A 92 -5.57 -5.02 -26.10
CA LYS A 92 -4.59 -4.71 -27.16
C LYS A 92 -3.39 -5.65 -27.09
N LYS A 93 -2.84 -6.01 -28.25
CA LYS A 93 -1.67 -6.88 -28.34
C LYS A 93 -0.41 -6.14 -27.86
N ILE A 94 0.35 -6.77 -26.98
CA ILE A 94 1.64 -6.25 -26.49
C ILE A 94 2.67 -6.33 -27.62
N VAL A 95 3.44 -5.25 -27.77
CA VAL A 95 4.63 -5.21 -28.64
C VAL A 95 5.84 -5.62 -27.80
N VAL A 96 6.32 -6.85 -28.02
CA VAL A 96 7.41 -7.43 -27.19
C VAL A 96 8.77 -6.85 -27.56
N GLU A 97 8.97 -6.46 -28.82
CA GLU A 97 10.26 -5.99 -29.33
C GLU A 97 10.11 -4.61 -29.97
N ASN A 98 10.85 -3.65 -29.45
CA ASN A 98 11.01 -2.33 -30.06
C ASN A 98 12.15 -2.37 -31.08
N LYS A 99 11.81 -2.23 -32.37
CA LYS A 99 12.75 -2.32 -33.51
C LYS A 99 13.36 -0.98 -33.94
N VAL A 100 13.17 0.08 -33.16
CA VAL A 100 13.74 1.40 -33.48
C VAL A 100 15.25 1.36 -33.37
N ALA A 101 15.94 1.93 -34.37
CA ALA A 101 17.41 1.89 -34.46
C ALA A 101 18.10 2.72 -33.37
N ASP A 102 17.59 3.91 -33.05
CA ASP A 102 18.09 4.78 -31.98
C ASP A 102 17.07 4.87 -30.82
N LYS A 103 17.13 3.88 -29.93
CA LYS A 103 16.27 3.81 -28.75
C LYS A 103 16.53 4.95 -27.76
N TYR A 104 17.79 5.39 -27.65
CA TYR A 104 18.14 6.51 -26.79
C TYR A 104 17.40 7.78 -27.20
N GLU A 105 17.45 8.11 -28.48
CA GLU A 105 16.79 9.29 -29.02
C GLU A 105 15.26 9.17 -28.94
N GLN A 106 14.71 7.98 -29.17
CA GLN A 106 13.28 7.73 -28.98
C GLN A 106 12.85 7.99 -27.52
N GLY A 107 13.55 7.40 -26.55
CA GLY A 107 13.22 7.58 -25.13
C GLY A 107 13.47 9.00 -24.63
N ARG A 108 14.52 9.66 -25.16
CA ARG A 108 14.78 11.07 -24.90
C ARG A 108 13.58 11.95 -25.32
N LYS A 109 13.04 11.72 -26.51
CA LYS A 109 11.86 12.45 -27.04
C LYS A 109 10.58 12.10 -26.24
N THR A 110 10.41 10.84 -25.85
CA THR A 110 9.30 10.43 -24.97
C THR A 110 9.36 11.18 -23.65
N LEU A 111 10.54 11.21 -23.01
CA LEU A 111 10.73 11.93 -21.75
C LEU A 111 10.52 13.44 -21.90
N GLU A 112 10.98 14.03 -23.00
CA GLU A 112 10.74 15.45 -23.34
C GLU A 112 9.25 15.75 -23.47
N THR A 113 8.49 14.87 -24.13
CA THR A 113 7.03 14.97 -24.25
C THR A 113 6.34 14.89 -22.87
N LEU A 114 6.76 13.97 -22.03
CA LEU A 114 6.18 13.74 -20.70
C LEU A 114 6.50 14.87 -19.72
N THR A 115 7.76 15.32 -19.69
CA THR A 115 8.22 16.39 -18.80
C THR A 115 7.87 17.78 -19.29
N LYS A 116 7.57 17.94 -20.58
CA LYS A 116 7.45 19.23 -21.30
C LYS A 116 8.72 20.08 -21.19
N MET A 117 9.87 19.44 -21.03
CA MET A 117 11.17 20.08 -20.88
C MET A 117 12.19 19.44 -21.82
N PRO A 118 13.09 20.23 -22.49
CA PRO A 118 14.15 19.69 -23.30
C PRO A 118 15.04 18.71 -22.54
N GLN A 119 15.43 17.63 -23.18
CA GLN A 119 16.29 16.57 -22.62
C GLN A 119 17.65 16.55 -23.29
N SER A 120 18.70 16.78 -22.54
CA SER A 120 20.09 16.74 -23.02
C SER A 120 20.61 15.32 -23.22
N LYS A 121 21.71 15.17 -23.94
CA LYS A 121 22.44 13.91 -24.16
C LYS A 121 23.94 14.09 -23.85
N PRO A 122 24.46 13.52 -22.72
CA PRO A 122 23.69 12.89 -21.59
C PRO A 122 22.87 13.93 -20.80
N ALA A 123 22.02 13.45 -19.88
CA ALA A 123 21.39 14.34 -18.94
C ALA A 123 22.45 14.93 -17.99
N PRO A 124 22.45 16.26 -17.72
CA PRO A 124 23.43 16.88 -16.85
C PRO A 124 23.34 16.32 -15.41
N GLY A 125 24.46 16.36 -14.72
CA GLY A 125 24.56 15.83 -13.37
C GLY A 125 24.56 14.30 -13.32
N LEU A 126 23.45 13.66 -12.96
CA LEU A 126 23.41 12.20 -12.80
C LEU A 126 23.77 11.45 -14.09
N GLY A 127 23.29 11.90 -15.24
CA GLY A 127 23.58 11.24 -16.52
C GLY A 127 25.04 11.37 -16.96
N GLU A 128 25.70 12.49 -16.65
CA GLU A 128 27.14 12.67 -16.87
C GLU A 128 27.97 11.83 -15.91
N PHE A 129 27.55 11.75 -14.65
CA PHE A 129 28.23 10.97 -13.60
C PHE A 129 28.08 9.46 -13.81
N ALA A 130 26.89 9.00 -14.22
CA ALA A 130 26.56 7.59 -14.40
C ALA A 130 25.87 7.35 -15.76
N PRO A 131 26.59 7.44 -16.90
CA PRO A 131 26.00 7.44 -18.25
C PRO A 131 25.24 6.14 -18.58
N ARG A 132 25.58 5.01 -17.96
CA ARG A 132 24.83 3.76 -18.17
C ARG A 132 23.41 3.81 -17.61
N ILE A 133 23.18 4.47 -16.46
CA ILE A 133 21.83 4.60 -15.91
C ILE A 133 21.00 5.58 -16.74
N ASP A 134 21.61 6.62 -17.30
CA ASP A 134 20.96 7.53 -18.24
C ASP A 134 20.53 6.79 -19.53
N ALA A 135 21.39 5.92 -20.06
CA ALA A 135 21.06 5.06 -21.19
C ALA A 135 19.90 4.10 -20.87
N PHE A 136 19.95 3.39 -19.74
CA PHE A 136 18.86 2.48 -19.34
C PHE A 136 17.53 3.22 -19.14
N LEU A 137 17.58 4.41 -18.56
CA LEU A 137 16.38 5.23 -18.38
C LEU A 137 15.75 5.59 -19.73
N LYS A 138 16.54 6.02 -20.70
CA LYS A 138 16.05 6.46 -22.01
C LYS A 138 15.77 5.30 -22.95
N GLU A 139 16.73 4.40 -23.15
CA GLU A 139 16.60 3.30 -24.12
C GLU A 139 15.61 2.24 -23.68
N HIS A 140 15.62 1.90 -22.40
CA HIS A 140 14.83 0.79 -21.91
C HIS A 140 13.49 1.25 -21.33
N LEU A 141 13.48 2.18 -20.36
CA LEU A 141 12.22 2.61 -19.75
C LEU A 141 11.39 3.45 -20.73
N PHE A 142 11.90 4.60 -21.18
CA PHE A 142 11.12 5.54 -22.00
C PHE A 142 11.03 5.18 -23.48
N ALA A 143 11.85 4.23 -23.98
CA ALA A 143 11.70 3.69 -25.32
C ALA A 143 11.01 2.33 -25.31
N ASP A 144 11.63 1.26 -24.77
CA ASP A 144 11.09 -0.10 -24.90
C ASP A 144 9.74 -0.28 -24.18
N ILE A 145 9.58 0.28 -22.98
CA ILE A 145 8.34 0.12 -22.18
C ILE A 145 7.30 1.15 -22.60
N PHE A 146 7.67 2.42 -22.69
CA PHE A 146 6.73 3.50 -22.94
C PHE A 146 6.23 3.59 -24.39
N VAL A 147 6.87 2.87 -25.34
CA VAL A 147 6.39 2.82 -26.73
C VAL A 147 5.13 1.97 -26.90
N SER A 148 4.89 1.02 -26.02
CA SER A 148 3.68 0.20 -26.07
C SER A 148 2.43 1.04 -25.77
N ASP A 149 1.44 0.97 -26.67
CA ASP A 149 0.17 1.71 -26.59
C ASP A 149 -0.95 0.96 -25.85
N VAL A 150 -0.61 -0.12 -25.18
CA VAL A 150 -1.57 -0.90 -24.35
C VAL A 150 -2.06 -0.06 -23.17
N LEU A 151 -1.14 0.67 -22.51
CA LEU A 151 -1.47 1.68 -21.51
C LEU A 151 -1.20 3.09 -22.08
N THR A 152 -2.10 4.01 -21.80
CA THR A 152 -1.88 5.44 -22.06
C THR A 152 -0.76 5.99 -21.15
N PHE A 153 -0.17 7.12 -21.50
CA PHE A 153 0.81 7.79 -20.63
C PHE A 153 0.23 8.13 -19.25
N GLN A 154 -1.02 8.55 -19.19
CA GLN A 154 -1.72 8.80 -17.93
C GLN A 154 -1.81 7.54 -17.06
N GLN A 155 -2.22 6.40 -17.64
CA GLN A 155 -2.27 5.12 -16.91
C GLN A 155 -0.89 4.65 -16.47
N ARG A 156 0.16 4.84 -17.29
CA ARG A 156 1.54 4.54 -16.92
C ARG A 156 2.01 5.38 -15.74
N GLU A 157 1.66 6.66 -15.71
CA GLU A 157 1.98 7.51 -14.56
C GLU A 157 1.17 7.13 -13.31
N LEU A 158 -0.10 6.74 -13.42
CA LEU A 158 -0.85 6.21 -12.28
C LEU A 158 -0.17 4.97 -11.69
N VAL A 159 0.29 4.04 -12.53
CA VAL A 159 1.04 2.84 -12.12
C VAL A 159 2.33 3.23 -11.39
N THR A 160 3.11 4.14 -11.98
CA THR A 160 4.39 4.60 -11.42
C THR A 160 4.22 5.35 -10.10
N ILE A 161 3.32 6.35 -10.08
CA ILE A 161 3.04 7.16 -8.89
C ILE A 161 2.57 6.25 -7.74
N SER A 162 1.69 5.30 -8.03
CA SER A 162 1.18 4.35 -7.01
C SER A 162 2.29 3.49 -6.42
N ALA A 163 3.19 2.98 -7.25
CA ALA A 163 4.34 2.19 -6.77
C ALA A 163 5.30 3.04 -5.94
N LEU A 164 5.68 4.23 -6.42
CA LEU A 164 6.58 5.14 -5.71
C LEU A 164 5.97 5.65 -4.40
N ALA A 165 4.66 5.94 -4.39
CA ALA A 165 3.94 6.32 -3.19
C ALA A 165 3.88 5.20 -2.13
N SER A 166 4.04 3.94 -2.54
CA SER A 166 3.95 2.77 -1.66
C SER A 166 5.28 2.39 -1.02
N ILE A 167 6.41 2.93 -1.47
CA ILE A 167 7.76 2.64 -0.96
C ILE A 167 8.41 3.89 -0.39
N SER A 168 9.28 3.72 0.59
CA SER A 168 9.99 4.82 1.26
C SER A 168 11.33 5.12 0.58
N GLY A 169 11.81 6.39 0.72
CA GLY A 169 13.15 6.79 0.27
C GLY A 169 13.24 7.15 -1.22
N VAL A 170 12.09 7.38 -1.86
CA VAL A 170 11.97 7.72 -3.30
C VAL A 170 11.11 8.98 -3.52
N GLU A 171 11.05 9.86 -2.54
CA GLU A 171 10.14 11.02 -2.53
C GLU A 171 10.44 11.99 -3.68
N SER A 172 11.71 12.13 -4.09
CA SER A 172 12.10 12.97 -5.22
C SER A 172 11.62 12.41 -6.56
N GLN A 173 11.66 11.08 -6.74
CA GLN A 173 11.12 10.40 -7.92
C GLN A 173 9.58 10.50 -7.92
N LEU A 174 8.95 10.30 -6.78
CA LEU A 174 7.49 10.47 -6.63
C LEU A 174 7.06 11.88 -7.03
N GLN A 175 7.75 12.93 -6.54
CA GLN A 175 7.47 14.31 -6.93
C GLN A 175 7.59 14.52 -8.45
N SER A 176 8.65 13.96 -9.06
CA SER A 176 8.89 14.06 -10.50
C SER A 176 7.77 13.40 -11.30
N HIS A 177 7.37 12.20 -10.92
CA HIS A 177 6.29 11.48 -11.59
C HIS A 177 4.89 12.08 -11.34
N ILE A 178 4.63 12.68 -10.19
CA ILE A 178 3.41 13.48 -9.98
C ILE A 178 3.37 14.66 -10.96
N ASN A 179 4.49 15.36 -11.19
CA ASN A 179 4.54 16.45 -12.16
C ASN A 179 4.32 15.94 -13.61
N ILE A 180 4.93 14.81 -13.97
CA ILE A 180 4.69 14.15 -15.27
C ILE A 180 3.22 13.72 -15.39
N GLY A 181 2.66 13.14 -14.35
CA GLY A 181 1.25 12.75 -14.30
C GLY A 181 0.31 13.91 -14.57
N LYS A 182 0.56 15.07 -13.95
CA LYS A 182 -0.17 16.30 -14.25
C LYS A 182 -0.03 16.73 -15.71
N ASN A 183 1.16 16.60 -16.30
CA ASN A 183 1.40 16.89 -17.70
C ASN A 183 0.61 15.95 -18.63
N THR A 184 0.35 14.71 -18.21
CA THR A 184 -0.44 13.71 -18.96
C THR A 184 -1.94 13.80 -18.71
N GLY A 185 -2.39 14.70 -17.83
CA GLY A 185 -3.80 15.00 -17.59
C GLY A 185 -4.35 14.44 -16.26
N ILE A 186 -3.51 13.91 -15.36
CA ILE A 186 -3.95 13.54 -14.02
C ILE A 186 -4.28 14.81 -13.23
N THR A 187 -5.48 14.89 -12.70
CA THR A 187 -5.96 16.05 -11.94
C THR A 187 -5.55 15.98 -10.47
N ASP A 188 -5.60 17.13 -9.77
CA ASP A 188 -5.36 17.15 -8.32
C ASP A 188 -6.38 16.31 -7.54
N ASP A 189 -7.64 16.26 -7.99
CA ASP A 189 -8.67 15.42 -7.36
C ASP A 189 -8.38 13.93 -7.53
N GLN A 190 -7.90 13.51 -8.70
CA GLN A 190 -7.43 12.14 -8.93
C GLN A 190 -6.21 11.77 -8.07
N LEU A 191 -5.29 12.71 -7.84
CA LEU A 191 -4.14 12.50 -6.95
C LEU A 191 -4.55 12.42 -5.47
N VAL A 192 -5.58 13.15 -5.05
CA VAL A 192 -6.18 13.02 -3.71
C VAL A 192 -6.79 11.63 -3.55
N GLU A 193 -7.59 11.20 -4.51
CA GLU A 193 -8.18 9.85 -4.48
C GLU A 193 -7.12 8.75 -4.51
N LEU A 194 -6.04 8.91 -5.31
CA LEU A 194 -4.90 8.00 -5.29
C LEU A 194 -4.29 7.93 -3.88
N ALA A 195 -4.12 9.07 -3.21
CA ALA A 195 -3.62 9.09 -1.82
C ALA A 195 -4.57 8.35 -0.87
N ASP A 196 -5.89 8.48 -1.04
CA ASP A 196 -6.87 7.76 -0.24
C ASP A 196 -6.78 6.24 -0.47
N LEU A 197 -6.63 5.80 -1.72
CA LEU A 197 -6.40 4.38 -2.06
C LEU A 197 -5.08 3.83 -1.48
N ILE A 198 -4.00 4.63 -1.48
CA ILE A 198 -2.73 4.29 -0.83
C ILE A 198 -2.91 4.19 0.70
N GLN A 199 -3.71 5.05 1.31
CA GLN A 199 -4.03 4.96 2.73
C GLN A 199 -4.71 3.65 3.09
N GLU A 200 -5.66 3.20 2.27
CA GLU A 200 -6.38 1.94 2.47
C GLU A 200 -5.50 0.71 2.25
N SER A 201 -4.65 0.73 1.22
CA SER A 201 -3.91 -0.46 0.77
C SER A 201 -2.50 -0.56 1.36
N VAL A 202 -1.90 0.55 1.82
CA VAL A 202 -0.53 0.60 2.31
C VAL A 202 -0.46 1.19 3.71
N SER A 203 -0.58 2.54 3.84
CA SER A 203 -0.56 3.22 5.13
C SER A 203 -0.91 4.71 5.03
N LYS A 204 -1.38 5.29 6.15
CA LYS A 204 -1.55 6.75 6.30
C LYS A 204 -0.25 7.53 6.07
N THR A 205 0.90 6.99 6.51
CA THR A 205 2.22 7.63 6.32
C THR A 205 2.54 7.79 4.84
N GLN A 206 2.39 6.74 4.05
CA GLN A 206 2.67 6.76 2.61
C GLN A 206 1.68 7.67 1.86
N ALA A 207 0.40 7.61 2.20
CA ALA A 207 -0.61 8.52 1.65
C ALA A 207 -0.31 9.98 1.97
N ASN A 208 0.15 10.28 3.18
CA ASN A 208 0.54 11.62 3.60
C ASN A 208 1.75 12.16 2.83
N THR A 209 2.66 11.29 2.38
CA THR A 209 3.75 11.70 1.48
C THR A 209 3.19 12.26 0.17
N VAL A 210 2.19 11.58 -0.43
CA VAL A 210 1.50 12.11 -1.63
C VAL A 210 0.80 13.42 -1.32
N ARG A 211 -0.01 13.49 -0.25
CA ARG A 211 -0.75 14.70 0.15
C ARG A 211 0.18 15.89 0.36
N LYS A 212 1.33 15.68 1.03
CA LYS A 212 2.34 16.72 1.23
C LYS A 212 2.87 17.27 -0.09
N ILE A 213 3.19 16.37 -1.04
CA ILE A 213 3.71 16.75 -2.36
C ILE A 213 2.70 17.58 -3.14
N ILE A 214 1.41 17.23 -3.08
CA ILE A 214 0.35 17.95 -3.80
C ILE A 214 -0.25 19.11 -3.01
N GLY A 215 0.32 19.46 -1.83
CA GLY A 215 -0.13 20.58 -1.00
C GLY A 215 -1.52 20.40 -0.40
N LYS A 216 -1.91 19.15 -0.07
CA LYS A 216 -3.21 18.85 0.56
C LYS A 216 -3.04 18.60 2.06
N PRO A 217 -4.11 18.78 2.88
CA PRO A 217 -4.08 18.48 4.30
C PRO A 217 -3.64 17.05 4.58
N LEU A 218 -2.82 16.88 5.60
CA LEU A 218 -2.41 15.55 6.07
C LEU A 218 -3.51 14.94 6.92
N VAL A 219 -3.65 13.62 6.83
CA VAL A 219 -4.52 12.84 7.71
C VAL A 219 -3.72 12.46 8.96
N PRO A 220 -4.24 12.65 10.17
CA PRO A 220 -3.58 12.22 11.38
C PRO A 220 -3.25 10.73 11.33
N ILE A 221 -2.00 10.38 11.62
CA ILE A 221 -1.57 8.97 11.67
C ILE A 221 -2.27 8.27 12.84
N ILE A 222 -2.42 9.01 13.94
CA ILE A 222 -3.09 8.57 15.16
C ILE A 222 -4.34 9.44 15.32
N GLU A 223 -5.51 8.81 15.37
CA GLU A 223 -6.77 9.50 15.57
C GLU A 223 -6.88 10.06 17.00
N ASN A 224 -7.69 11.10 17.20
CA ASN A 224 -7.88 11.72 18.51
C ASN A 224 -8.63 10.83 19.49
N ASP A 225 -9.42 9.87 19.00
CA ASP A 225 -10.23 8.91 19.72
C ASP A 225 -9.58 7.54 19.89
N MET A 226 -8.28 7.43 19.54
CA MET A 226 -7.50 6.23 19.78
C MET A 226 -7.60 5.82 21.26
N MET A 227 -7.95 4.56 21.48
CA MET A 227 -8.09 4.00 22.83
C MET A 227 -6.80 3.29 23.24
N VAL A 228 -6.23 3.68 24.35
CA VAL A 228 -5.08 3.02 24.99
C VAL A 228 -5.49 2.47 26.32
N ARG A 229 -5.14 1.21 26.61
CA ARG A 229 -5.47 0.53 27.86
C ARG A 229 -4.29 -0.29 28.36
N ILE A 230 -4.17 -0.35 29.68
CA ILE A 230 -3.34 -1.33 30.37
C ILE A 230 -4.28 -2.30 31.10
N SER A 231 -4.15 -3.58 30.79
CA SER A 231 -4.81 -4.65 31.53
C SER A 231 -3.83 -5.22 32.56
N GLU A 232 -4.18 -5.14 33.83
CA GLU A 232 -3.44 -5.75 34.94
C GLU A 232 -4.18 -6.99 35.39
N ILE A 233 -3.52 -8.15 35.28
CA ILE A 233 -4.18 -9.45 35.50
C ILE A 233 -3.32 -10.27 36.45
N GLU A 234 -3.92 -10.81 37.48
CA GLU A 234 -3.31 -11.82 38.36
C GLU A 234 -3.87 -13.19 38.02
N ILE A 235 -2.98 -14.14 37.73
CA ILE A 235 -3.34 -15.50 37.34
C ILE A 235 -3.18 -16.46 38.53
N VAL A 236 -4.13 -17.37 38.67
CA VAL A 236 -4.03 -18.49 39.62
C VAL A 236 -2.81 -19.34 39.18
N PRO A 237 -1.82 -19.58 40.08
CA PRO A 237 -0.51 -20.17 39.68
C PRO A 237 -0.60 -21.48 38.91
N GLU A 238 -1.56 -22.35 39.24
CA GLU A 238 -1.76 -23.66 38.62
C GLU A 238 -2.15 -23.58 37.11
N PHE A 239 -2.71 -22.43 36.68
CA PHE A 239 -3.13 -22.22 35.27
C PHE A 239 -2.19 -21.36 34.46
N LEU A 240 -1.03 -20.96 35.01
CA LEU A 240 -0.15 -19.96 34.39
C LEU A 240 0.25 -20.29 32.96
N GLU A 241 0.68 -21.52 32.71
CA GLU A 241 1.18 -21.90 31.38
C GLU A 241 0.04 -22.09 30.36
N GLU A 242 -1.10 -22.63 30.80
CA GLU A 242 -2.31 -22.73 29.99
C GLU A 242 -2.81 -21.31 29.59
N TYR A 243 -2.87 -20.41 30.57
CA TYR A 243 -3.27 -19.02 30.33
C TYR A 243 -2.37 -18.31 29.33
N LYS A 244 -1.03 -18.42 29.49
CA LYS A 244 -0.06 -17.83 28.55
C LYS A 244 -0.24 -18.34 27.12
N SER A 245 -0.56 -19.62 26.95
CA SER A 245 -0.79 -20.21 25.63
C SER A 245 -2.03 -19.60 24.96
N ILE A 246 -3.15 -19.52 25.68
CA ILE A 246 -4.41 -18.98 25.17
C ILE A 246 -4.26 -17.47 24.88
N LEU A 247 -3.62 -16.70 25.78
CA LEU A 247 -3.39 -15.27 25.59
C LEU A 247 -2.49 -14.99 24.38
N LYS A 248 -1.47 -15.82 24.14
CA LYS A 248 -0.59 -15.68 22.96
C LYS A 248 -1.35 -15.91 21.66
N GLU A 249 -2.24 -16.89 21.63
CA GLU A 249 -3.08 -17.17 20.46
C GLU A 249 -4.03 -16.01 20.19
N GLU A 250 -4.72 -15.54 21.21
CA GLU A 250 -5.64 -14.39 21.12
C GLU A 250 -4.93 -13.14 20.62
N ALA A 251 -3.84 -12.70 21.28
CA ALA A 251 -3.10 -11.50 20.90
C ALA A 251 -2.58 -11.56 19.46
N SER A 252 -2.12 -12.76 19.03
CA SER A 252 -1.67 -12.96 17.65
C SER A 252 -2.81 -12.87 16.64
N ALA A 253 -3.98 -13.43 16.96
CA ALA A 253 -5.16 -13.39 16.10
C ALA A 253 -5.68 -11.96 15.96
N SER A 254 -5.81 -11.25 17.06
CA SER A 254 -6.31 -9.87 17.12
C SER A 254 -5.44 -8.93 16.27
N VAL A 255 -4.12 -8.93 16.46
CA VAL A 255 -3.21 -8.08 15.70
C VAL A 255 -3.19 -8.43 14.21
N LYS A 256 -3.37 -9.71 13.84
CA LYS A 256 -3.34 -10.14 12.44
C LYS A 256 -4.64 -9.90 11.69
N LEU A 257 -5.78 -10.10 12.34
CA LEU A 257 -7.08 -10.19 11.68
C LEU A 257 -7.92 -8.92 11.82
N GLU A 258 -7.67 -8.12 12.86
CA GLU A 258 -8.47 -6.95 13.19
C GLU A 258 -7.75 -5.66 12.79
N LYS A 259 -8.26 -4.97 11.77
CA LYS A 259 -7.66 -3.72 11.29
C LYS A 259 -7.62 -2.60 12.35
N GLY A 260 -8.55 -2.61 13.28
CA GLY A 260 -8.65 -1.61 14.35
C GLY A 260 -7.78 -1.93 15.58
N VAL A 261 -7.19 -3.12 15.67
CA VAL A 261 -6.23 -3.47 16.72
C VAL A 261 -4.83 -3.06 16.29
N ILE A 262 -4.32 -1.98 16.88
CA ILE A 262 -2.98 -1.45 16.59
C ILE A 262 -1.92 -2.26 17.33
N ALA A 263 -2.16 -2.57 18.61
CA ALA A 263 -1.28 -3.38 19.42
C ALA A 263 -2.05 -4.12 20.52
N ILE A 264 -1.71 -5.39 20.73
CA ILE A 264 -1.95 -6.15 21.94
C ILE A 264 -0.61 -6.76 22.32
N PHE A 265 0.01 -6.23 23.38
CA PHE A 265 1.35 -6.61 23.79
C PHE A 265 1.34 -7.17 25.21
N PRO A 266 1.17 -8.49 25.36
CA PRO A 266 1.13 -9.15 26.68
C PRO A 266 2.54 -9.33 27.25
N MET A 267 2.69 -9.05 28.53
CA MET A 267 3.92 -9.16 29.31
C MET A 267 3.64 -9.81 30.66
N TYR A 268 4.65 -10.39 31.29
CA TYR A 268 4.58 -10.85 32.67
C TYR A 268 5.79 -10.33 33.48
N GLU A 269 5.59 -10.16 34.77
CA GLU A 269 6.66 -9.74 35.65
C GLU A 269 7.67 -10.88 35.85
N GLN A 270 8.97 -10.64 35.59
CA GLN A 270 10.02 -11.67 35.70
C GLN A 270 10.10 -12.28 37.11
N LYS A 271 9.94 -11.48 38.15
CA LYS A 271 10.02 -11.91 39.54
C LYS A 271 8.70 -12.53 40.07
N ASN A 272 7.60 -12.23 39.43
CA ASN A 272 6.28 -12.74 39.77
C ASN A 272 5.48 -13.05 38.50
N PRO A 273 5.71 -14.20 37.84
CA PRO A 273 5.17 -14.51 36.53
C PRO A 273 3.64 -14.63 36.47
N THR A 274 2.94 -14.70 37.59
CA THR A 274 1.47 -14.68 37.65
C THR A 274 0.88 -13.30 37.46
N GLN A 275 1.73 -12.25 37.52
CA GLN A 275 1.34 -10.88 37.22
C GLN A 275 1.52 -10.59 35.75
N ILE A 276 0.41 -10.51 35.04
CA ILE A 276 0.35 -10.21 33.60
C ILE A 276 0.01 -8.73 33.44
N ARG A 277 0.63 -8.10 32.44
CA ARG A 277 0.30 -6.75 31.98
C ARG A 277 0.12 -6.81 30.48
N ILE A 278 -0.95 -6.23 29.96
CA ILE A 278 -1.20 -6.14 28.53
C ILE A 278 -1.29 -4.65 28.18
N ILE A 279 -0.49 -4.20 27.23
CA ILE A 279 -0.69 -2.91 26.59
C ILE A 279 -1.59 -3.16 25.38
N GLU A 280 -2.73 -2.49 25.38
CA GLU A 280 -3.75 -2.58 24.33
C GLU A 280 -3.92 -1.21 23.68
N ILE A 281 -3.86 -1.17 22.35
CA ILE A 281 -4.04 0.06 21.58
C ILE A 281 -5.00 -0.26 20.42
N TYR A 282 -6.11 0.46 20.40
CA TYR A 282 -7.14 0.37 19.38
C TYR A 282 -7.23 1.68 18.59
N ALA A 283 -7.53 1.60 17.30
CA ALA A 283 -7.68 2.77 16.43
C ALA A 283 -8.72 3.77 16.96
N ASP A 284 -9.79 3.24 17.55
CA ASP A 284 -10.90 3.98 18.15
C ASP A 284 -11.68 3.08 19.12
N LYS A 285 -12.71 3.65 19.75
CA LYS A 285 -13.60 2.90 20.65
C LYS A 285 -14.47 1.86 19.94
N ASP A 286 -14.83 2.10 18.68
CA ASP A 286 -15.62 1.17 17.90
C ASP A 286 -14.81 -0.08 17.56
N SER A 287 -13.53 0.08 17.24
CA SER A 287 -12.57 -1.02 17.08
C SER A 287 -12.45 -1.89 18.33
N TYR A 288 -12.40 -1.27 19.51
CA TYR A 288 -12.44 -2.01 20.77
C TYR A 288 -13.77 -2.77 20.95
N GLN A 289 -14.92 -2.15 20.66
CA GLN A 289 -16.21 -2.83 20.75
C GLN A 289 -16.32 -3.99 19.76
N PHE A 290 -15.76 -3.84 18.56
CA PHE A 290 -15.68 -4.92 17.58
C PHE A 290 -14.81 -6.08 18.09
N HIS A 291 -13.60 -5.76 18.60
CA HIS A 291 -12.68 -6.74 19.20
C HIS A 291 -13.38 -7.63 20.23
N LEU A 292 -14.17 -7.05 21.14
CA LEU A 292 -14.89 -7.79 22.17
C LEU A 292 -15.88 -8.82 21.61
N GLN A 293 -16.29 -8.72 20.35
CA GLN A 293 -17.26 -9.62 19.72
C GLN A 293 -16.60 -10.67 18.82
N THR A 294 -15.28 -10.60 18.63
CA THR A 294 -14.56 -11.54 17.77
C THR A 294 -14.53 -12.95 18.36
N PRO A 295 -14.52 -14.01 17.53
CA PRO A 295 -14.48 -15.39 18.02
C PRO A 295 -13.26 -15.71 18.89
N HIS A 296 -12.07 -15.16 18.53
CA HIS A 296 -10.84 -15.40 19.28
C HIS A 296 -10.86 -14.71 20.65
N PHE A 297 -11.36 -13.46 20.75
CA PHE A 297 -11.54 -12.82 22.05
C PHE A 297 -12.58 -13.55 22.92
N GLN A 298 -13.71 -13.96 22.36
CA GLN A 298 -14.73 -14.70 23.09
C GLN A 298 -14.21 -16.06 23.58
N HIS A 299 -13.40 -16.73 22.77
CA HIS A 299 -12.71 -17.96 23.17
C HIS A 299 -11.75 -17.70 24.34
N TYR A 300 -10.88 -16.68 24.23
CA TYR A 300 -9.98 -16.26 25.31
C TYR A 300 -10.76 -15.98 26.59
N LYS A 301 -11.76 -15.09 26.54
CA LYS A 301 -12.55 -14.67 27.68
C LYS A 301 -13.21 -15.84 28.40
N THR A 302 -13.85 -16.76 27.68
CA THR A 302 -14.56 -17.89 28.26
C THR A 302 -13.61 -18.96 28.79
N SER A 303 -12.55 -19.28 28.10
CA SER A 303 -11.60 -20.31 28.50
C SER A 303 -10.75 -19.92 29.71
N THR A 304 -10.46 -18.61 29.87
CA THR A 304 -9.59 -18.12 30.95
C THR A 304 -10.33 -17.67 32.21
N LEU A 305 -11.66 -17.66 32.19
CA LEU A 305 -12.48 -17.12 33.31
C LEU A 305 -12.09 -17.70 34.67
N LYS A 306 -11.83 -19.02 34.77
CA LYS A 306 -11.43 -19.70 36.01
C LYS A 306 -9.97 -19.49 36.40
N MET A 307 -9.13 -18.99 35.44
CA MET A 307 -7.68 -18.84 35.59
C MET A 307 -7.31 -17.46 36.14
N VAL A 308 -8.22 -16.49 36.01
CA VAL A 308 -8.00 -15.10 36.41
C VAL A 308 -8.45 -14.93 37.87
N LYS A 309 -7.51 -14.54 38.73
CA LYS A 309 -7.76 -14.22 40.14
C LYS A 309 -8.22 -12.77 40.30
N SER A 310 -7.63 -11.84 39.53
CA SER A 310 -8.04 -10.44 39.47
C SER A 310 -7.77 -9.84 38.11
N LEU A 311 -8.60 -8.89 37.69
CA LEU A 311 -8.50 -8.11 36.48
C LEU A 311 -8.80 -6.65 36.79
N ASN A 312 -7.89 -5.77 36.43
CA ASN A 312 -8.06 -4.33 36.46
C ASN A 312 -7.77 -3.74 35.07
N LEU A 313 -8.70 -2.97 34.52
CA LEU A 313 -8.58 -2.32 33.22
C LEU A 313 -8.38 -0.82 33.43
N ILE A 314 -7.25 -0.28 32.99
CA ILE A 314 -6.87 1.11 33.18
C ILE A 314 -6.83 1.79 31.83
N ASP A 315 -7.77 2.69 31.56
CA ASP A 315 -7.75 3.52 30.36
C ASP A 315 -6.67 4.58 30.52
N MET A 316 -5.85 4.76 29.47
CA MET A 316 -4.70 5.63 29.45
C MET A 316 -4.83 6.66 28.32
N GLU A 317 -4.21 7.81 28.47
CA GLU A 317 -4.04 8.79 27.42
C GLU A 317 -2.56 8.90 27.03
N SER A 318 -2.29 8.99 25.73
CA SER A 318 -0.92 9.20 25.25
C SER A 318 -0.47 10.64 25.56
N LEU A 319 0.67 10.79 26.22
CA LEU A 319 1.31 12.10 26.45
C LEU A 319 1.83 12.71 25.14
N ASP A 320 2.28 11.86 24.22
CA ASP A 320 2.88 12.26 22.96
C ASP A 320 2.52 11.26 21.87
N LYS A 321 1.57 11.66 21.02
CA LYS A 321 1.10 10.85 19.88
C LYS A 321 2.13 10.78 18.74
N GLU A 322 3.02 11.75 18.60
CA GLU A 322 4.01 11.79 17.52
C GLU A 322 5.11 10.75 17.75
N THR A 323 5.61 10.62 18.97
CA THR A 323 6.63 9.62 19.32
C THR A 323 6.16 8.19 19.09
N MET A 324 4.85 7.91 19.24
CA MET A 324 4.31 6.57 19.05
C MET A 324 4.55 6.06 17.62
N SER A 325 4.35 6.89 16.61
CA SER A 325 4.62 6.51 15.20
C SER A 325 6.10 6.18 14.98
N LEU A 326 7.01 6.86 15.68
CA LEU A 326 8.44 6.61 15.61
C LEU A 326 8.84 5.29 16.27
N ILE A 327 8.16 4.89 17.36
CA ILE A 327 8.39 3.61 18.04
C ILE A 327 8.11 2.45 17.07
N PHE A 328 6.96 2.45 16.41
CA PHE A 328 6.59 1.38 15.48
C PHE A 328 7.48 1.31 14.23
N GLN A 329 8.09 2.42 13.81
CA GLN A 329 9.06 2.43 12.70
C GLN A 329 10.38 1.71 13.03
N LYS A 330 10.74 1.57 14.31
CA LYS A 330 11.99 0.92 14.73
C LYS A 330 11.94 -0.61 14.72
N ILE A 331 10.75 -1.19 14.59
CA ILE A 331 10.53 -2.65 14.65
C ILE A 331 10.44 -3.26 13.23
N LYS A 332 10.77 -2.48 12.21
CA LYS A 332 10.75 -2.94 10.80
C LYS A 332 11.96 -3.82 10.47
#